data_5472f92fcc79f0bc8f536066ef421a8a
#
_entry.id   5472f92fcc79f0bc8f536066ef421a8a
#
_cell.length_a   1.000
_cell.length_b   1.000
_cell.length_c   1.000
_cell.angle_alpha   90.00
_cell.angle_beta   90.00
_cell.angle_gamma   90.00
#
_symmetry.space_group_name_H-M   'P 1'
#
loop_
_entity.id
_entity.type
_entity.pdbx_description
1 polymer ?
#
loop_
_entity_poly.entity_id
_entity_poly.type
_entity_poly.pdbx_seq_one_letter_code
_entity_poly.pdbx_strand_id
1 'polypeptide(L)'
;MQRFDHITWHPNQMNGQPCIRGMRLTVRRVVEAVALYPNRDDLFRNYPELEPDDVQQALAFAAANLEDSAAESPFSPTGEVNLVTDKQT
;
A
#
# COMPACT_ATOMS: atom_id res chain seq x y z
N MET A 1 -8.72 12.91 10.69
CA MET A 1 -7.31 12.60 10.90
C MET A 1 -7.08 11.10 10.78
N GLN A 2 -6.07 10.72 10.01
CA GLN A 2 -5.74 9.31 9.85
C GLN A 2 -5.08 8.76 11.10
N ARG A 3 -5.39 7.54 11.42
CA ARG A 3 -4.76 6.85 12.53
C ARG A 3 -4.04 5.64 11.98
N PHE A 4 -2.80 5.46 12.43
CA PHE A 4 -1.97 4.37 11.95
C PHE A 4 -1.48 3.53 13.13
N ASP A 5 -2.39 3.21 14.03
CA ASP A 5 -2.00 2.45 15.22
C ASP A 5 -1.65 1.00 14.89
N HIS A 6 -1.97 0.52 13.68
CA HIS A 6 -1.50 -0.79 13.24
C HIS A 6 -0.14 -0.75 12.57
N ILE A 7 0.43 0.44 12.39
CA ILE A 7 1.71 0.58 11.71
C ILE A 7 2.78 0.84 12.75
N THR A 8 3.85 0.04 12.72
CA THR A 8 4.93 0.13 13.70
C THR A 8 6.27 0.24 13.00
N TRP A 9 7.24 0.83 13.69
CA TRP A 9 8.60 0.98 13.21
C TRP A 9 9.55 0.51 14.29
N HIS A 10 10.60 -0.21 13.88
CA HIS A 10 11.70 -0.52 14.76
C HIS A 10 12.98 -0.44 13.96
N PRO A 11 14.00 0.29 14.45
CA PRO A 11 15.24 0.44 13.67
C PRO A 11 15.89 -0.88 13.31
N ASN A 12 15.72 -1.88 14.16
CA ASN A 12 16.38 -3.16 13.95
C ASN A 12 15.50 -4.20 13.30
N GLN A 13 14.32 -3.79 12.81
CA GLN A 13 13.41 -4.72 12.18
C GLN A 13 13.13 -4.23 10.76
N MET A 14 13.34 -5.11 9.80
CA MET A 14 13.08 -4.83 8.40
C MET A 14 13.73 -3.53 7.92
N ASN A 15 14.92 -3.25 8.43
CA ASN A 15 15.69 -2.05 8.08
C ASN A 15 14.94 -0.77 8.43
N GLY A 16 14.15 -0.80 9.49
CA GLY A 16 13.41 0.37 9.92
C GLY A 16 12.20 0.70 9.09
N GLN A 17 11.79 -0.19 8.19
CA GLN A 17 10.60 0.04 7.37
C GLN A 17 9.34 -0.10 8.21
N PRO A 18 8.29 0.62 7.85
CA PRO A 18 7.02 0.48 8.55
C PRO A 18 6.45 -0.92 8.35
N CYS A 19 5.96 -1.50 9.42
CA CYS A 19 5.46 -2.87 9.45
C CYS A 19 4.07 -2.90 10.08
N ILE A 20 3.44 -4.06 10.00
CA ILE A 20 2.09 -4.26 10.53
C ILE A 20 2.21 -4.86 11.92
N ARG A 21 1.72 -4.12 12.93
CA ARG A 21 1.57 -4.59 14.31
C ARG A 21 2.80 -5.32 14.85
N GLY A 22 3.98 -4.77 14.55
CA GLY A 22 5.23 -5.35 15.03
C GLY A 22 5.65 -6.63 14.34
N MET A 23 4.89 -7.10 13.35
CA MET A 23 5.25 -8.29 12.61
C MET A 23 6.33 -7.98 11.58
N ARG A 24 6.98 -9.03 11.09
CA ARG A 24 7.97 -8.86 10.03
C ARG A 24 7.26 -8.83 8.67
N LEU A 25 6.27 -7.98 8.58
CA LEU A 25 5.46 -7.82 7.39
C LEU A 25 5.35 -6.33 7.13
N THR A 26 6.00 -5.86 6.09
CA THR A 26 6.07 -4.43 5.81
C THR A 26 4.79 -3.93 5.17
N VAL A 27 4.55 -2.64 5.33
CA VAL A 27 3.45 -1.98 4.64
C VAL A 27 3.58 -2.19 3.12
N ARG A 28 4.82 -2.08 2.61
CA ARG A 28 5.04 -2.27 1.18
C ARG A 28 4.58 -3.66 0.73
N ARG A 29 4.89 -4.69 1.52
CA ARG A 29 4.49 -6.05 1.15
C ARG A 29 2.96 -6.18 1.14
N VAL A 30 2.30 -5.53 2.08
CA VAL A 30 0.84 -5.58 2.11
C VAL A 30 0.26 -4.90 0.87
N VAL A 31 0.81 -3.77 0.48
CA VAL A 31 0.35 -3.08 -0.72
C VAL A 31 0.56 -3.95 -1.95
N GLU A 32 1.72 -4.60 -2.04
CA GLU A 32 1.99 -5.52 -3.15
C GLU A 32 1.02 -6.68 -3.15
N ALA A 33 0.71 -7.20 -1.96
CA ALA A 33 -0.22 -8.32 -1.86
C ALA A 33 -1.62 -7.92 -2.30
N VAL A 34 -2.04 -6.72 -1.97
CA VAL A 34 -3.34 -6.22 -2.42
C VAL A 34 -3.40 -6.18 -3.94
N ALA A 35 -2.30 -5.77 -4.56
CA ALA A 35 -2.25 -5.73 -6.02
C ALA A 35 -2.29 -7.13 -6.62
N LEU A 36 -1.63 -8.08 -5.94
CA LEU A 36 -1.58 -9.45 -6.43
C LEU A 36 -2.89 -10.19 -6.22
N TYR A 37 -3.58 -9.88 -5.11
CA TYR A 37 -4.83 -10.54 -4.75
C TYR A 37 -5.92 -9.49 -4.61
N PRO A 38 -6.49 -9.03 -5.73
CA PRO A 38 -7.55 -8.01 -5.64
C PRO A 38 -8.77 -8.47 -4.87
N ASN A 39 -9.04 -9.77 -4.90
CA ASN A 39 -10.14 -10.33 -4.12
C ASN A 39 -9.68 -10.46 -2.67
N ARG A 40 -10.42 -9.86 -1.75
CA ARG A 40 -10.02 -9.84 -0.35
C ARG A 40 -10.02 -11.23 0.29
N ASP A 41 -10.93 -12.10 -0.13
CA ASP A 41 -10.93 -13.46 0.39
C ASP A 41 -9.64 -14.19 0.03
N ASP A 42 -9.17 -13.99 -1.19
CA ASP A 42 -7.90 -14.59 -1.61
C ASP A 42 -6.74 -13.98 -0.83
N LEU A 43 -6.78 -12.68 -0.62
CA LEU A 43 -5.74 -11.99 0.12
C LEU A 43 -5.62 -12.56 1.53
N PHE A 44 -6.74 -12.66 2.24
CA PHE A 44 -6.71 -13.15 3.62
C PHE A 44 -6.44 -14.64 3.71
N ARG A 45 -6.73 -15.38 2.64
CA ARG A 45 -6.36 -16.80 2.61
C ARG A 45 -4.85 -16.97 2.50
N ASN A 46 -4.20 -16.09 1.76
CA ASN A 46 -2.76 -16.16 1.58
C ASN A 46 -1.98 -15.43 2.68
N TYR A 47 -2.63 -14.53 3.38
CA TYR A 47 -2.01 -13.78 4.49
C TYR A 47 -2.96 -13.85 5.67
N PRO A 48 -3.09 -15.03 6.29
CA PRO A 48 -4.08 -15.19 7.36
C PRO A 48 -3.82 -14.34 8.59
N GLU A 49 -2.60 -13.84 8.75
CA GLU A 49 -2.28 -12.98 9.87
C GLU A 49 -2.81 -11.56 9.69
N LEU A 50 -3.23 -11.19 8.48
CA LEU A 50 -3.74 -9.86 8.23
C LEU A 50 -5.20 -9.75 8.63
N GLU A 51 -5.53 -8.60 9.18
CA GLU A 51 -6.90 -8.22 9.49
C GLU A 51 -7.35 -7.15 8.51
N PRO A 52 -8.66 -6.99 8.30
CA PRO A 52 -9.13 -5.95 7.39
C PRO A 52 -8.60 -4.55 7.73
N ASP A 53 -8.50 -4.23 9.03
CA ASP A 53 -7.98 -2.93 9.42
C ASP A 53 -6.49 -2.79 9.10
N ASP A 54 -5.75 -3.89 9.12
CA ASP A 54 -4.34 -3.85 8.72
C ASP A 54 -4.22 -3.39 7.27
N VAL A 55 -5.04 -3.96 6.41
CA VAL A 55 -5.01 -3.61 4.99
C VAL A 55 -5.44 -2.16 4.80
N GLN A 56 -6.50 -1.76 5.48
CA GLN A 56 -7.00 -0.39 5.37
C GLN A 56 -5.92 0.61 5.76
N GLN A 57 -5.28 0.37 6.90
CA GLN A 57 -4.27 1.30 7.38
C GLN A 57 -3.01 1.26 6.52
N ALA A 58 -2.63 0.08 6.04
CA ALA A 58 -1.46 -0.01 5.17
C ALA A 58 -1.66 0.79 3.89
N LEU A 59 -2.83 0.68 3.29
CA LEU A 59 -3.12 1.44 2.08
C LEU A 59 -3.17 2.94 2.35
N ALA A 60 -3.81 3.33 3.46
CA ALA A 60 -3.89 4.74 3.81
C ALA A 60 -2.51 5.31 4.15
N PHE A 61 -1.69 4.52 4.84
CA PHE A 61 -0.34 4.94 5.18
C PHE A 61 0.50 5.12 3.91
N ALA A 62 0.41 4.17 2.99
CA ALA A 62 1.16 4.26 1.75
C ALA A 62 0.75 5.50 0.97
N ALA A 63 -0.55 5.77 0.89
CA ALA A 63 -1.04 6.93 0.18
C ALA A 63 -0.53 8.22 0.82
N ALA A 64 -0.53 8.26 2.15
CA ALA A 64 -0.08 9.47 2.86
C ALA A 64 1.40 9.73 2.68
N ASN A 65 2.17 8.69 2.37
CA ASN A 65 3.61 8.80 2.27
C ASN A 65 4.13 8.84 0.84
N LEU A 66 3.25 8.77 -0.13
CA LEU A 66 3.64 8.99 -1.50
C LEU A 66 3.63 10.47 -1.77
N GLU A 67 4.68 10.93 -2.41
CA GLU A 67 4.75 12.35 -2.72
C GLU A 67 3.72 12.69 -3.76
N ASP A 68 2.91 13.68 -3.46
CA ASP A 68 1.84 14.07 -4.34
C ASP A 68 2.29 15.22 -5.21
N SER A 69 3.14 14.93 -6.16
CA SER A 69 3.58 15.89 -7.14
C SER A 69 2.71 15.78 -8.37
N ALA A 70 1.43 15.79 -8.14
CA ALA A 70 0.48 15.50 -9.19
C ALA A 70 0.66 16.38 -10.40
N ALA A 71 1.09 17.58 -10.18
CA ALA A 71 1.31 18.48 -11.28
C ALA A 71 2.35 17.98 -12.25
N GLU A 72 3.29 17.20 -11.73
CA GLU A 72 4.34 16.63 -12.53
C GLU A 72 4.04 15.20 -12.91
N SER A 73 2.93 14.69 -12.48
CA SER A 73 2.63 13.30 -12.70
C SER A 73 2.43 13.01 -14.18
N PRO A 74 3.06 12.00 -14.70
CA PRO A 74 2.84 11.61 -16.08
C PRO A 74 1.46 11.03 -16.31
N PHE A 75 0.78 10.73 -15.23
CA PHE A 75 -0.55 10.19 -15.35
C PHE A 75 -1.57 11.25 -15.42
N SER A 76 -1.16 12.34 -15.23
CA SER A 76 -2.10 13.34 -15.06
C SER A 76 -3.02 13.40 -16.14
N PRO A 77 -3.31 13.22 -15.88
CA PRO A 77 -3.88 13.12 -16.63
C PRO A 77 -4.11 13.72 -17.71
N THR A 78 -3.50 13.84 -17.99
CA THR A 78 -3.69 14.19 -19.02
C THR A 78 -3.53 13.32 -19.78
N GLY A 79 -3.27 13.00 -19.60
CA GLY A 79 -3.32 12.21 -20.00
C GLY A 79 -3.04 11.36 -20.10
N GLU A 80 -2.72 11.30 -20.04
CA GLU A 80 -2.50 10.54 -20.17
C GLU A 80 -2.38 9.62 -20.04
N VAL A 81 -2.21 9.49 -20.24
CA VAL A 81 -2.06 8.56 -20.25
C VAL A 81 -2.06 7.80 -20.38
N ASN A 82 -1.78 7.65 -20.51
CA ASN A 82 -1.77 6.95 -20.79
C ASN A 82 -1.78 6.02 -20.74
N LEU A 83 -1.54 5.99 -20.94
CA LEU A 83 -1.58 5.22 -21.08
C LEU A 83 -1.91 4.44 -21.17
N VAL A 84 -1.74 4.44 -21.19
CA VAL A 84 -2.14 3.85 -21.43
C VAL A 84 -2.73 3.39 -21.57
N THR A 85 -2.63 3.48 -21.64
CA THR A 85 -3.20 3.23 -21.98
C THR A 85 -3.77 2.84 -22.15
N ASP A 86 -3.47 3.02 -22.32
CA ASP A 86 -4.05 2.91 -22.75
C ASP A 86 -4.59 2.46 -22.76
N LYS A 87 -4.32 2.52 -22.92
CA LYS A 87 -4.86 2.45 -23.18
C LYS A 87 -5.35 2.00 -22.94
N GLN A 88 -5.04 2.25 -22.77
CA GLN A 88 -5.46 2.22 -22.85
C GLN A 88 -5.79 1.87 -22.61
N THR A 89 -5.44 2.15 -22.61
CA THR A 89 -5.76 2.13 -22.67
C THR A 89 -6.04 1.93 -22.77
#